data_9135925ddb8fa3aca57e84ad22e102d8
#
_entry.id   9135925ddb8fa3aca57e84ad22e102d8
#
_cell.length_a   1.000
_cell.length_b   1.000
_cell.length_c   1.000
_cell.angle_alpha   90.00
_cell.angle_beta   90.00
_cell.angle_gamma   90.00
#
_symmetry.space_group_name_H-M   'P 1'
#
loop_
_entity.id
_entity.type
_entity.pdbx_description
1 polymer ?
#
loop_
_entity_poly.entity_id
_entity_poly.type
_entity_poly.pdbx_seq_one_letter_code
_entity_poly.pdbx_strand_id
1 'polypeptide(L)'
;MSSRTNSPSSGKGSTVGPVAAPKDVRASFVLWLTAVGAGVAETVIRVIFTLTGDPESNGLLLRVIVYAVAVYVAWQMRRGKGWARITLAVLLGGIGTLSLVVDPISWLAGGHSLDDFFAQANLLFVLIAPIRAVHLAAVISAFVLMFRPVSNDYFRAARPARKRTA
;
A
#
# COMPACT_ATOMS: atom_id res chain seq x y z
N MET A 1 -7.85 -12.56 70.67
CA MET A 1 -6.86 -13.06 69.70
C MET A 1 -7.64 -13.44 68.46
N SER A 2 -7.64 -12.53 67.46
CA SER A 2 -8.40 -12.79 66.20
C SER A 2 -7.36 -12.77 65.05
N SER A 3 -7.07 -13.94 64.54
CA SER A 3 -6.13 -14.15 63.44
C SER A 3 -6.83 -13.80 62.09
N ARG A 4 -6.44 -12.71 61.47
CA ARG A 4 -6.80 -12.40 60.08
C ARG A 4 -5.91 -13.19 59.15
N THR A 5 -6.48 -14.21 58.51
CA THR A 5 -5.89 -14.89 57.40
C THR A 5 -5.97 -13.98 56.13
N ASN A 6 -4.83 -13.45 55.73
CA ASN A 6 -4.66 -12.75 54.44
C ASN A 6 -4.58 -13.82 53.31
N SER A 7 -5.66 -13.95 52.54
CA SER A 7 -5.61 -14.73 51.28
C SER A 7 -4.89 -13.89 50.20
N PRO A 8 -3.86 -14.41 49.54
CA PRO A 8 -3.28 -13.74 48.38
C PRO A 8 -4.26 -13.81 47.20
N SER A 9 -4.76 -12.63 46.79
CA SER A 9 -5.52 -12.50 45.55
C SER A 9 -4.63 -12.91 44.37
N SER A 10 -4.96 -14.07 43.81
CA SER A 10 -4.40 -14.55 42.54
C SER A 10 -4.71 -13.53 41.43
N GLY A 11 -3.74 -12.68 41.16
CA GLY A 11 -3.76 -11.78 40.00
C GLY A 11 -3.83 -12.62 38.73
N LYS A 12 -5.05 -12.81 38.18
CA LYS A 12 -5.19 -13.32 36.82
C LYS A 12 -4.41 -12.39 35.89
N GLY A 13 -3.24 -12.86 35.46
CA GLY A 13 -2.50 -12.22 34.37
C GLY A 13 -3.43 -12.11 33.17
N SER A 14 -3.91 -10.92 32.91
CA SER A 14 -4.64 -10.60 31.69
C SER A 14 -3.71 -10.85 30.53
N THR A 15 -3.85 -12.01 29.88
CA THR A 15 -3.24 -12.24 28.57
C THR A 15 -3.89 -11.22 27.62
N VAL A 16 -3.20 -10.11 27.38
CA VAL A 16 -3.61 -9.14 26.38
C VAL A 16 -3.56 -9.86 25.04
N GLY A 17 -4.74 -10.25 24.55
CA GLY A 17 -4.89 -10.87 23.25
C GLY A 17 -4.36 -9.93 22.15
N PRO A 18 -4.10 -10.46 20.94
CA PRO A 18 -3.62 -9.64 19.83
C PRO A 18 -4.55 -8.45 19.61
N VAL A 19 -3.99 -7.24 19.68
CA VAL A 19 -4.75 -5.99 19.47
C VAL A 19 -5.32 -6.03 18.04
N ALA A 20 -6.65 -6.03 17.92
CA ALA A 20 -7.30 -6.05 16.62
C ALA A 20 -6.95 -4.78 15.82
N ALA A 21 -6.64 -4.94 14.54
CA ALA A 21 -6.30 -3.82 13.68
C ALA A 21 -7.48 -2.84 13.55
N PRO A 22 -7.27 -1.52 13.81
CA PRO A 22 -8.30 -0.50 13.65
C PRO A 22 -8.90 -0.47 12.25
N LYS A 23 -10.10 0.14 12.12
CA LYS A 23 -10.79 0.28 10.82
C LYS A 23 -9.91 0.99 9.78
N ASP A 24 -9.17 2.02 10.19
CA ASP A 24 -8.29 2.80 9.31
C ASP A 24 -7.14 1.95 8.75
N VAL A 25 -6.53 1.08 9.56
CA VAL A 25 -5.48 0.16 9.13
C VAL A 25 -6.04 -0.90 8.17
N ARG A 26 -7.25 -1.40 8.45
CA ARG A 26 -7.93 -2.36 7.55
C ARG A 26 -8.32 -1.72 6.22
N ALA A 27 -8.87 -0.51 6.26
CA ALA A 27 -9.22 0.25 5.06
C ALA A 27 -7.97 0.58 4.23
N SER A 28 -6.89 1.05 4.88
CA SER A 28 -5.61 1.28 4.22
C SER A 28 -5.07 0.01 3.55
N PHE A 29 -5.19 -1.15 4.21
CA PHE A 29 -4.78 -2.43 3.61
C PHE A 29 -5.57 -2.76 2.34
N VAL A 30 -6.90 -2.59 2.36
CA VAL A 30 -7.74 -2.81 1.17
C VAL A 30 -7.36 -1.85 0.05
N LEU A 31 -7.13 -0.58 0.36
CA LEU A 31 -6.72 0.42 -0.61
C LEU A 31 -5.35 0.11 -1.24
N TRP A 32 -4.38 -0.39 -0.45
CA TRP A 32 -3.10 -0.86 -0.99
C TRP A 32 -3.29 -2.04 -1.96
N LEU A 33 -4.17 -2.99 -1.63
CA LEU A 33 -4.51 -4.09 -2.53
C LEU A 33 -5.24 -3.59 -3.78
N THR A 34 -6.10 -2.59 -3.67
CA THR A 34 -6.75 -1.95 -4.83
C THR A 34 -5.72 -1.30 -5.74
N ALA A 35 -4.74 -0.59 -5.18
CA ALA A 35 -3.66 0.00 -5.96
C ALA A 35 -2.84 -1.06 -6.70
N VAL A 36 -2.46 -2.16 -6.02
CA VAL A 36 -1.76 -3.29 -6.66
C VAL A 36 -2.63 -3.92 -7.75
N GLY A 37 -3.92 -4.15 -7.48
CA GLY A 37 -4.88 -4.71 -8.44
C GLY A 37 -5.02 -3.85 -9.70
N ALA A 38 -5.06 -2.53 -9.54
CA ALA A 38 -5.06 -1.59 -10.67
C ALA A 38 -3.77 -1.71 -11.50
N GLY A 39 -2.60 -1.82 -10.85
CA GLY A 39 -1.33 -2.04 -11.53
C GLY A 39 -1.28 -3.37 -12.29
N VAL A 40 -1.83 -4.45 -11.71
CA VAL A 40 -1.96 -5.75 -12.38
C VAL A 40 -2.89 -5.62 -13.59
N ALA A 41 -4.05 -4.97 -13.45
CA ALA A 41 -4.99 -4.76 -14.55
C ALA A 41 -4.35 -3.98 -15.71
N GLU A 42 -3.63 -2.88 -15.42
CA GLU A 42 -2.88 -2.14 -16.43
C GLU A 42 -1.86 -3.04 -17.15
N THR A 43 -1.12 -3.86 -16.37
CA THR A 43 -0.12 -4.78 -16.95
C THR A 43 -0.76 -5.81 -17.85
N VAL A 44 -1.90 -6.41 -17.45
CA VAL A 44 -2.64 -7.39 -18.28
C VAL A 44 -3.12 -6.74 -19.59
N ILE A 45 -3.71 -5.54 -19.51
CA ILE A 45 -4.16 -4.82 -20.71
C ILE A 45 -2.98 -4.57 -21.67
N ARG A 46 -1.85 -4.07 -21.14
CA ARG A 46 -0.65 -3.82 -21.95
C ARG A 46 -0.14 -5.11 -22.62
N VAL A 47 -0.05 -6.21 -21.88
CA VAL A 47 0.38 -7.50 -22.43
C VAL A 47 -0.55 -7.95 -23.56
N ILE A 48 -1.88 -7.84 -23.38
CA ILE A 48 -2.83 -8.20 -24.44
C ILE A 48 -2.60 -7.36 -25.70
N PHE A 49 -2.42 -6.04 -25.55
CA PHE A 49 -2.16 -5.15 -26.69
C PHE A 49 -0.79 -5.39 -27.33
N THR A 50 0.23 -5.79 -26.55
CA THR A 50 1.58 -6.11 -27.04
C THR A 50 1.60 -7.42 -27.81
N LEU A 51 0.81 -8.42 -27.43
CA LEU A 51 0.68 -9.68 -28.18
C LEU A 51 0.12 -9.45 -29.61
N THR A 52 -0.47 -8.29 -29.86
CA THR A 52 -1.00 -7.88 -31.15
C THR A 52 -0.07 -6.96 -31.95
N GLY A 53 1.09 -6.52 -31.41
CA GLY A 53 1.87 -5.51 -32.14
C GLY A 53 3.33 -5.30 -31.83
N ASP A 54 3.83 -5.47 -30.63
CA ASP A 54 5.26 -5.19 -30.37
C ASP A 54 5.76 -5.80 -29.04
N PRO A 55 6.93 -6.49 -29.01
CA PRO A 55 7.39 -7.22 -27.83
C PRO A 55 8.16 -6.32 -26.83
N GLU A 56 7.50 -5.49 -26.07
CA GLU A 56 8.10 -4.88 -24.86
C GLU A 56 7.95 -5.79 -23.62
N SER A 57 8.51 -7.00 -23.70
CA SER A 57 8.44 -7.97 -22.59
C SER A 57 9.43 -7.71 -21.45
N ASN A 58 10.35 -6.77 -21.58
CA ASN A 58 11.51 -6.60 -20.70
C ASN A 58 11.20 -6.17 -19.26
N GLY A 59 9.96 -5.81 -18.92
CA GLY A 59 9.59 -5.36 -17.57
C GLY A 59 8.59 -6.25 -16.85
N LEU A 60 8.02 -7.28 -17.49
CA LEU A 60 6.93 -8.05 -16.92
C LEU A 60 7.34 -8.81 -15.64
N LEU A 61 8.49 -9.49 -15.67
CA LEU A 61 8.99 -10.21 -14.49
C LEU A 61 9.22 -9.27 -13.31
N LEU A 62 9.83 -8.12 -13.57
CA LEU A 62 10.03 -7.09 -12.54
C LEU A 62 8.70 -6.62 -11.94
N ARG A 63 7.68 -6.38 -12.77
CA ARG A 63 6.34 -5.97 -12.30
C ARG A 63 5.71 -7.04 -11.40
N VAL A 64 5.77 -8.31 -11.82
CA VAL A 64 5.24 -9.43 -11.02
C VAL A 64 5.94 -9.51 -9.66
N ILE A 65 7.27 -9.38 -9.62
CA ILE A 65 8.04 -9.36 -8.37
C ILE A 65 7.61 -8.18 -7.49
N VAL A 66 7.48 -6.98 -8.05
CA VAL A 66 7.06 -5.78 -7.31
C VAL A 66 5.66 -5.97 -6.72
N TYR A 67 4.71 -6.52 -7.48
CA TYR A 67 3.36 -6.78 -6.98
C TYR A 67 3.36 -7.82 -5.86
N ALA A 68 4.11 -8.92 -6.00
CA ALA A 68 4.22 -9.93 -4.95
C ALA A 68 4.83 -9.35 -3.65
N VAL A 69 5.88 -8.56 -3.78
CA VAL A 69 6.52 -7.86 -2.64
C VAL A 69 5.53 -6.87 -2.01
N ALA A 70 4.81 -6.09 -2.80
CA ALA A 70 3.83 -5.12 -2.31
C ALA A 70 2.70 -5.80 -1.51
N VAL A 71 2.14 -6.91 -2.01
CA VAL A 71 1.12 -7.70 -1.30
C VAL A 71 1.68 -8.26 0.00
N TYR A 72 2.88 -8.83 -0.02
CA TYR A 72 3.55 -9.35 1.18
C TYR A 72 3.75 -8.25 2.23
N VAL A 73 4.26 -7.09 1.82
CA VAL A 73 4.50 -5.97 2.74
C VAL A 73 3.18 -5.39 3.27
N ALA A 74 2.13 -5.31 2.44
CA ALA A 74 0.79 -4.89 2.88
C ALA A 74 0.24 -5.85 3.96
N TRP A 75 0.46 -7.15 3.80
CA TRP A 75 0.08 -8.12 4.80
C TRP A 75 0.87 -7.96 6.12
N GLN A 76 2.16 -7.70 6.04
CA GLN A 76 2.97 -7.41 7.22
C GLN A 76 2.55 -6.12 7.93
N MET A 77 2.12 -5.09 7.17
CA MET A 77 1.53 -3.88 7.71
C MET A 77 0.26 -4.17 8.52
N ARG A 78 -0.65 -5.00 7.98
CA ARG A 78 -1.86 -5.44 8.70
C ARG A 78 -1.54 -6.16 10.01
N ARG A 79 -0.39 -6.83 10.09
CA ARG A 79 0.13 -7.49 11.30
C ARG A 79 0.75 -6.52 12.30
N GLY A 80 0.67 -5.21 12.08
CA GLY A 80 1.19 -4.18 12.98
C GLY A 80 2.69 -3.90 12.84
N LYS A 81 3.35 -4.40 11.79
CA LYS A 81 4.78 -4.12 11.57
C LYS A 81 4.97 -2.69 11.03
N GLY A 82 5.48 -1.81 11.88
CA GLY A 82 5.65 -0.39 11.55
C GLY A 82 6.57 -0.10 10.36
N TRP A 83 7.57 -0.95 10.09
CA TRP A 83 8.44 -0.79 8.91
C TRP A 83 7.68 -0.96 7.59
N ALA A 84 6.71 -1.88 7.57
CA ALA A 84 5.95 -2.21 6.37
C ALA A 84 5.18 -1.01 5.81
N ARG A 85 4.66 -0.12 6.68
CA ARG A 85 3.97 1.09 6.22
C ARG A 85 4.90 2.06 5.50
N ILE A 86 6.14 2.21 5.99
CA ILE A 86 7.14 3.08 5.35
C ILE A 86 7.56 2.50 4.00
N THR A 87 7.79 1.19 3.95
CA THR A 87 8.12 0.49 2.71
C THR A 87 7.02 0.64 1.67
N LEU A 88 5.73 0.49 2.04
CA LEU A 88 4.61 0.71 1.11
C LEU A 88 4.53 2.16 0.64
N ALA A 89 4.70 3.12 1.56
CA ALA A 89 4.70 4.53 1.22
C ALA A 89 5.79 4.88 0.20
N VAL A 90 6.99 4.33 0.35
CA VAL A 90 8.12 4.54 -0.58
C VAL A 90 7.91 3.76 -1.89
N LEU A 91 7.53 2.48 -1.81
CA LEU A 91 7.44 1.60 -2.98
C LEU A 91 6.26 1.98 -3.88
N LEU A 92 5.04 2.04 -3.33
CA LEU A 92 3.84 2.34 -4.11
C LEU A 92 3.55 3.84 -4.17
N GLY A 93 3.68 4.54 -3.04
CA GLY A 93 3.44 5.98 -2.96
C GLY A 93 4.52 6.81 -3.65
N GLY A 94 5.80 6.41 -3.53
CA GLY A 94 6.92 7.06 -4.19
C GLY A 94 7.15 6.52 -5.60
N ILE A 95 7.82 5.40 -5.72
CA ILE A 95 8.28 4.83 -7.00
C ILE A 95 7.09 4.50 -7.92
N GLY A 96 6.03 3.87 -7.37
CA GLY A 96 4.85 3.50 -8.14
C GLY A 96 4.13 4.73 -8.72
N THR A 97 3.88 5.75 -7.89
CA THR A 97 3.23 6.98 -8.33
C THR A 97 4.12 7.75 -9.32
N LEU A 98 5.41 7.85 -9.05
CA LEU A 98 6.35 8.53 -9.94
C LEU A 98 6.34 7.90 -11.34
N SER A 99 6.35 6.57 -11.44
CA SER A 99 6.29 5.87 -12.73
C SER A 99 5.01 6.15 -13.53
N LEU A 100 3.91 6.56 -12.88
CA LEU A 100 2.66 6.90 -13.56
C LEU A 100 2.63 8.35 -14.05
N VAL A 101 3.36 9.26 -13.41
CA VAL A 101 3.30 10.70 -13.71
C VAL A 101 4.50 11.19 -14.54
N VAL A 102 5.59 10.41 -14.64
CA VAL A 102 6.78 10.80 -15.41
C VAL A 102 6.45 11.03 -16.89
N ASP A 103 5.70 10.13 -17.53
CA ASP A 103 5.34 10.25 -18.94
C ASP A 103 4.51 11.52 -19.23
N PRO A 104 3.39 11.80 -18.53
CA PRO A 104 2.65 13.04 -18.71
C PRO A 104 3.47 14.29 -18.43
N ILE A 105 4.31 14.28 -17.38
CA ILE A 105 5.15 15.42 -17.03
C ILE A 105 6.22 15.67 -18.09
N SER A 106 6.88 14.63 -18.57
CA SER A 106 7.90 14.76 -19.62
C SER A 106 7.32 15.26 -20.93
N TRP A 107 6.09 14.84 -21.27
CA TRP A 107 5.35 15.34 -22.42
C TRP A 107 5.10 16.85 -22.32
N LEU A 108 4.58 17.31 -21.20
CA LEU A 108 4.34 18.75 -20.96
C LEU A 108 5.63 19.55 -20.91
N ALA A 109 6.69 19.02 -20.30
CA ALA A 109 8.01 19.66 -20.25
C ALA A 109 8.66 19.79 -21.65
N GLY A 110 8.28 18.90 -22.59
CA GLY A 110 8.65 18.97 -24.00
C GLY A 110 7.95 20.07 -24.80
N GLY A 111 7.10 20.90 -24.15
CA GLY A 111 6.39 22.01 -24.79
C GLY A 111 5.10 21.61 -25.52
N HIS A 112 4.62 20.36 -25.33
CA HIS A 112 3.37 19.90 -25.91
C HIS A 112 2.17 20.33 -25.05
N SER A 113 1.01 20.56 -25.68
CA SER A 113 -0.20 20.93 -24.97
C SER A 113 -0.97 19.73 -24.44
N LEU A 114 -1.89 19.96 -23.49
CA LEU A 114 -2.83 18.92 -23.05
C LEU A 114 -3.78 18.51 -24.18
N ASP A 115 -4.13 19.45 -25.06
CA ASP A 115 -4.99 19.16 -26.21
C ASP A 115 -4.33 18.16 -27.16
N ASP A 116 -3.02 18.34 -27.43
CA ASP A 116 -2.24 17.39 -28.23
C ASP A 116 -2.15 16.02 -27.58
N PHE A 117 -2.05 15.97 -26.23
CA PHE A 117 -2.04 14.73 -25.49
C PHE A 117 -3.35 13.95 -25.61
N PHE A 118 -4.49 14.65 -25.53
CA PHE A 118 -5.79 14.02 -25.70
C PHE A 118 -6.12 13.72 -27.16
N ALA A 119 -5.63 14.50 -28.12
CA ALA A 119 -5.81 14.25 -29.55
C ALA A 119 -5.10 12.94 -30.00
N GLN A 120 -4.05 12.53 -29.32
CA GLN A 120 -3.34 11.27 -29.56
C GLN A 120 -3.92 10.09 -28.76
N ALA A 121 -5.00 10.30 -27.99
CA ALA A 121 -5.61 9.27 -27.18
C ALA A 121 -6.13 8.12 -28.08
N ASN A 122 -5.52 6.97 -27.91
CA ASN A 122 -5.96 5.73 -28.56
C ASN A 122 -6.79 4.86 -27.58
N LEU A 123 -7.33 3.75 -28.07
CA LEU A 123 -8.13 2.84 -27.24
C LEU A 123 -7.37 2.38 -25.98
N LEU A 124 -6.07 2.12 -26.08
CA LEU A 124 -5.24 1.72 -24.95
C LEU A 124 -5.19 2.83 -23.88
N PHE A 125 -5.04 4.09 -24.28
CA PHE A 125 -5.08 5.23 -23.38
C PHE A 125 -6.41 5.32 -22.64
N VAL A 126 -7.53 5.21 -23.38
CA VAL A 126 -8.89 5.28 -22.79
C VAL A 126 -9.12 4.17 -21.77
N LEU A 127 -8.58 2.98 -21.99
CA LEU A 127 -8.69 1.86 -21.04
C LEU A 127 -7.80 2.03 -19.81
N ILE A 128 -6.59 2.58 -19.98
CA ILE A 128 -5.60 2.69 -18.90
C ILE A 128 -5.84 3.92 -18.01
N ALA A 129 -6.29 5.03 -18.55
CA ALA A 129 -6.47 6.28 -17.82
C ALA A 129 -7.35 6.13 -16.55
N PRO A 130 -8.54 5.51 -16.60
CA PRO A 130 -9.36 5.30 -15.40
C PRO A 130 -8.69 4.36 -14.39
N ILE A 131 -7.97 3.35 -14.84
CA ILE A 131 -7.24 2.43 -13.95
C ILE A 131 -6.14 3.18 -13.18
N ARG A 132 -5.41 4.07 -13.85
CA ARG A 132 -4.40 4.94 -13.23
C ARG A 132 -5.04 5.92 -12.24
N ALA A 133 -6.18 6.48 -12.56
CA ALA A 133 -6.92 7.35 -11.65
C ALA A 133 -7.34 6.60 -10.37
N VAL A 134 -7.87 5.38 -10.50
CA VAL A 134 -8.20 4.51 -9.36
C VAL A 134 -6.95 4.18 -8.55
N HIS A 135 -5.84 3.84 -9.20
CA HIS A 135 -4.57 3.57 -8.53
C HIS A 135 -4.12 4.76 -7.68
N LEU A 136 -4.06 5.95 -8.26
CA LEU A 136 -3.64 7.16 -7.56
C LEU A 136 -4.57 7.49 -6.39
N ALA A 137 -5.89 7.43 -6.59
CA ALA A 137 -6.87 7.66 -5.53
C ALA A 137 -6.70 6.65 -4.38
N ALA A 138 -6.48 5.37 -4.70
CA ALA A 138 -6.26 4.33 -3.71
C ALA A 138 -4.95 4.55 -2.93
N VAL A 139 -3.84 4.89 -3.60
CA VAL A 139 -2.54 5.19 -2.97
C VAL A 139 -2.65 6.38 -2.02
N ILE A 140 -3.22 7.51 -2.48
CA ILE A 140 -3.37 8.72 -1.67
C ILE A 140 -4.24 8.43 -0.44
N SER A 141 -5.39 7.78 -0.63
CA SER A 141 -6.30 7.43 0.46
C SER A 141 -5.66 6.47 1.45
N ALA A 142 -4.96 5.45 0.97
CA ALA A 142 -4.23 4.50 1.81
C ALA A 142 -3.16 5.19 2.64
N PHE A 143 -2.40 6.10 2.01
CA PHE A 143 -1.37 6.89 2.68
C PHE A 143 -1.96 7.74 3.80
N VAL A 144 -3.02 8.51 3.51
CA VAL A 144 -3.69 9.35 4.53
C VAL A 144 -4.18 8.51 5.71
N LEU A 145 -4.90 7.40 5.46
CA LEU A 145 -5.43 6.54 6.52
C LEU A 145 -4.33 5.89 7.36
N MET A 146 -3.23 5.52 6.73
CA MET A 146 -2.13 4.81 7.39
C MET A 146 -1.35 5.70 8.36
N PHE A 147 -1.33 7.02 8.13
CA PHE A 147 -0.63 7.99 9.00
C PHE A 147 -1.54 8.74 9.96
N ARG A 148 -2.84 8.41 10.03
CA ARG A 148 -3.76 8.96 11.02
C ARG A 148 -3.32 8.62 12.46
N PRO A 149 -3.67 9.45 13.46
CA PRO A 149 -3.32 9.22 14.87
C PRO A 149 -3.70 7.81 15.35
N VAL A 150 -4.92 7.36 15.06
CA VAL A 150 -5.42 6.02 15.45
C VAL A 150 -4.54 4.89 14.88
N SER A 151 -4.10 5.02 13.64
CA SER A 151 -3.19 4.06 13.01
C SER A 151 -1.81 4.10 13.66
N ASN A 152 -1.29 5.30 13.98
CA ASN A 152 -0.01 5.46 14.63
C ASN A 152 0.02 4.83 16.04
N ASP A 153 -1.06 4.96 16.79
CA ASP A 153 -1.18 4.36 18.13
C ASP A 153 -1.21 2.83 18.04
N TYR A 154 -1.91 2.26 17.05
CA TYR A 154 -1.88 0.82 16.78
C TYR A 154 -0.47 0.31 16.52
N PHE A 155 0.29 0.95 15.61
CA PHE A 155 1.65 0.54 15.30
C PHE A 155 2.62 0.75 16.45
N ARG A 156 2.35 1.72 17.34
CA ARG A 156 3.11 1.95 18.58
C ARG A 156 2.85 0.82 19.58
N ALA A 157 1.59 0.47 19.77
CA ALA A 157 1.18 -0.59 20.69
C ALA A 157 1.63 -2.00 20.20
N ALA A 158 1.66 -2.22 18.89
CA ALA A 158 2.10 -3.49 18.30
C ALA A 158 3.63 -3.69 18.31
N ARG A 159 4.43 -2.68 18.70
CA ARG A 159 5.88 -2.86 18.87
C ARG A 159 6.15 -3.78 20.06
N PRO A 160 6.96 -4.86 19.90
CA PRO A 160 7.35 -5.68 21.04
C PRO A 160 8.04 -4.79 22.09
N ALA A 161 7.65 -4.97 23.35
CA ALA A 161 8.30 -4.30 24.46
C ALA A 161 9.81 -4.59 24.37
N ARG A 162 10.61 -3.55 24.14
CA ARG A 162 12.06 -3.67 24.09
C ARG A 162 12.45 -4.15 25.49
N LYS A 163 12.95 -5.38 25.63
CA LYS A 163 13.50 -5.86 26.89
C LYS A 163 14.49 -4.81 27.36
N ARG A 164 14.16 -4.13 28.45
CA ARG A 164 15.11 -3.31 29.20
C ARG A 164 16.09 -4.32 29.79
N THR A 165 17.17 -4.59 29.11
CA THR A 165 18.36 -5.17 29.73
C THR A 165 18.95 -4.05 30.59
N ALA A 166 18.69 -4.18 31.89
CA ALA A 166 19.44 -3.47 32.91
C ALA A 166 20.86 -4.03 32.94
#